data_96ebfdfac58a4c3023883153d45c53b4
#
_entry.id   96ebfdfac58a4c3023883153d45c53b4
#
_cell.length_a   1.000
_cell.length_b   1.000
_cell.length_c   1.000
_cell.angle_alpha   90.00
_cell.angle_beta   90.00
_cell.angle_gamma   90.00
#
_symmetry.space_group_name_H-M   'P 1'
#
loop_
_entity.id
_entity.type
_entity.pdbx_description
1 polymer ?
#
loop_
_entity_poly.entity_id
_entity_poly.type
_entity_poly.pdbx_seq_one_letter_code
_entity_poly.pdbx_strand_id
1 'polypeptide(L)'
;MSKNKTYTADDVLAMCKEYMNETHIKFIEKAIYFATYAHKEQIRKSGEAYIVHPIQVAGILAELKLDPDTIATGFLHDVVEDTGFSIDDIEYEFGKDVAFLVEGVTKLGKIKYKSHAEQQAVSYTHLTLPTICSV
;
A
#
# COMPACT_ATOMS: atom_id res chain seq x y z
N MET A 1 19.26 -6.07 7.97
CA MET A 1 18.73 -5.59 6.71
C MET A 1 19.33 -4.24 6.33
N SER A 2 19.60 -4.05 5.08
CA SER A 2 20.19 -2.80 4.61
C SER A 2 19.19 -1.65 4.68
N LYS A 3 19.65 -0.49 5.16
CA LYS A 3 18.81 0.70 5.20
C LYS A 3 18.46 1.19 3.81
N ASN A 4 19.30 0.89 2.84
CA ASN A 4 19.15 1.38 1.48
C ASN A 4 18.51 0.37 0.54
N LYS A 5 17.97 -0.69 1.10
CA LYS A 5 17.35 -1.72 0.29
C LYS A 5 16.16 -1.15 -0.46
N THR A 6 16.16 -1.35 -1.76
CA THR A 6 15.07 -0.94 -2.63
C THR A 6 14.43 -2.19 -3.21
N TYR A 7 13.12 -2.30 -3.08
CA TYR A 7 12.40 -3.46 -3.60
C TYR A 7 11.98 -3.24 -5.04
N THR A 8 11.99 -4.33 -5.81
CA THR A 8 11.35 -4.33 -7.12
C THR A 8 10.09 -5.19 -7.01
N ALA A 9 9.24 -5.15 -8.04
CA ALA A 9 8.06 -6.00 -8.05
C ALA A 9 8.45 -7.47 -7.96
N ASP A 10 9.53 -7.86 -8.64
CA ASP A 10 10.01 -9.24 -8.59
C ASP A 10 10.47 -9.62 -7.19
N ASP A 11 11.09 -8.69 -6.47
CA ASP A 11 11.50 -8.93 -5.09
C ASP A 11 10.29 -9.23 -4.21
N VAL A 12 9.23 -8.43 -4.36
CA VAL A 12 8.01 -8.62 -3.58
C VAL A 12 7.39 -9.99 -3.89
N LEU A 13 7.31 -10.34 -5.17
CA LEU A 13 6.77 -11.62 -5.56
C LEU A 13 7.60 -12.78 -5.01
N ALA A 14 8.92 -12.66 -5.05
CA ALA A 14 9.79 -13.70 -4.53
C ALA A 14 9.57 -13.91 -3.04
N MET A 15 9.44 -12.82 -2.28
CA MET A 15 9.16 -12.92 -0.84
C MET A 15 7.80 -13.55 -0.57
N CYS A 16 6.80 -13.19 -1.36
CA CYS A 16 5.47 -13.74 -1.19
C CYS A 16 5.43 -15.23 -1.52
N LYS A 17 6.20 -15.66 -2.50
CA LYS A 17 6.25 -17.07 -2.89
C LYS A 17 6.76 -17.97 -1.78
N GLU A 18 7.49 -17.40 -0.83
CA GLU A 18 8.02 -18.18 0.28
C GLU A 18 6.94 -18.62 1.26
N TYR A 19 5.80 -17.93 1.30
CA TYR A 19 4.76 -18.26 2.28
C TYR A 19 3.33 -18.24 1.73
N MET A 20 3.16 -17.97 0.44
CA MET A 20 1.82 -17.94 -0.17
C MET A 20 1.69 -19.02 -1.24
N ASN A 21 0.44 -19.44 -1.49
CA ASN A 21 0.16 -20.39 -2.55
C ASN A 21 0.05 -19.68 -3.90
N GLU A 22 -0.07 -20.47 -4.97
CA GLU A 22 -0.09 -19.93 -6.32
C GLU A 22 -1.27 -18.98 -6.56
N THR A 23 -2.43 -19.29 -5.99
CA THR A 23 -3.61 -18.43 -6.15
C THR A 23 -3.34 -17.05 -5.56
N HIS A 24 -2.73 -17.02 -4.39
CA HIS A 24 -2.39 -15.74 -3.75
C HIS A 24 -1.35 -14.97 -4.56
N ILE A 25 -0.39 -15.67 -5.12
CA ILE A 25 0.64 -15.02 -5.93
C ILE A 25 0.03 -14.38 -7.18
N LYS A 26 -0.91 -15.07 -7.83
CA LYS A 26 -1.59 -14.50 -8.98
C LYS A 26 -2.38 -13.25 -8.62
N PHE A 27 -2.97 -13.26 -7.42
CA PHE A 27 -3.69 -12.10 -6.93
C PHE A 27 -2.76 -10.91 -6.73
N ILE A 28 -1.58 -11.16 -6.16
CA ILE A 28 -0.58 -10.11 -5.99
C ILE A 28 -0.08 -9.60 -7.34
N GLU A 29 0.15 -10.50 -8.29
CA GLU A 29 0.56 -10.10 -9.64
C GLU A 29 -0.46 -9.19 -10.28
N LYS A 30 -1.75 -9.50 -10.09
CA LYS A 30 -2.82 -8.66 -10.61
C LYS A 30 -2.77 -7.26 -10.00
N ALA A 31 -2.51 -7.17 -8.69
CA ALA A 31 -2.41 -5.89 -8.02
C ALA A 31 -1.23 -5.09 -8.56
N ILE A 32 -0.10 -5.73 -8.78
CA ILE A 32 1.09 -5.08 -9.35
C ILE A 32 0.77 -4.54 -10.74
N TYR A 33 0.16 -5.37 -11.57
CA TYR A 33 -0.16 -4.97 -12.93
C TYR A 33 -1.13 -3.80 -12.95
N PHE A 34 -2.17 -3.87 -12.12
CA PHE A 34 -3.17 -2.82 -12.04
C PHE A 34 -2.55 -1.50 -11.60
N ALA A 35 -1.75 -1.54 -10.53
CA ALA A 35 -1.11 -0.33 -10.02
C ALA A 35 -0.13 0.25 -11.03
N THR A 36 0.63 -0.60 -11.70
CA THR A 36 1.57 -0.15 -12.71
C THR A 36 0.85 0.53 -13.86
N TYR A 37 -0.26 -0.06 -14.31
CA TYR A 37 -1.06 0.54 -15.37
C TYR A 37 -1.65 1.88 -14.94
N ALA A 38 -2.19 1.93 -13.73
CA ALA A 38 -2.85 3.13 -13.24
C ALA A 38 -1.88 4.31 -13.11
N HIS A 39 -0.64 4.03 -12.73
CA HIS A 39 0.36 5.08 -12.52
C HIS A 39 1.31 5.29 -13.70
N LYS A 40 1.09 4.60 -14.81
CA LYS A 40 2.10 4.52 -15.88
C LYS A 40 2.56 5.85 -16.44
N GLU A 41 1.71 6.85 -16.40
CA GLU A 41 2.06 8.16 -16.95
C GLU A 41 2.39 9.19 -15.88
N GLN A 42 2.42 8.76 -14.62
CA GLN A 42 2.71 9.65 -13.52
C GLN A 42 4.16 9.57 -13.10
N ILE A 43 4.73 10.73 -12.83
CA ILE A 43 6.11 10.83 -12.37
C ILE A 43 6.12 11.74 -11.15
N ARG A 44 6.76 11.28 -10.08
CA ARG A 44 6.88 12.07 -8.87
C ARG A 44 7.79 13.27 -9.13
N LYS A 45 7.71 14.27 -8.25
CA LYS A 45 8.54 15.46 -8.37
C LYS A 45 10.03 15.14 -8.40
N SER A 46 10.41 14.02 -7.79
CA SER A 46 11.79 13.56 -7.78
C SER A 46 12.24 12.97 -9.10
N GLY A 47 11.31 12.75 -10.04
CA GLY A 47 11.62 12.11 -11.32
C GLY A 47 11.39 10.62 -11.32
N GLU A 48 11.04 10.03 -10.18
CA GLU A 48 10.76 8.60 -10.09
C GLU A 48 9.35 8.29 -10.55
N ALA A 49 9.17 7.09 -11.11
CA ALA A 49 7.84 6.61 -11.44
C ALA A 49 7.03 6.42 -10.15
N TYR A 50 5.73 6.75 -10.21
CA TYR A 50 4.87 6.64 -9.05
C TYR A 50 4.80 5.22 -8.48
N ILE A 51 4.89 4.20 -9.33
CA ILE A 51 4.80 2.81 -8.88
C ILE A 51 5.93 2.42 -7.92
N VAL A 52 7.04 3.12 -7.94
CA VAL A 52 8.19 2.80 -7.08
C VAL A 52 7.79 2.87 -5.60
N HIS A 53 7.03 3.88 -5.21
CA HIS A 53 6.61 4.03 -3.82
C HIS A 53 5.69 2.90 -3.36
N PRO A 54 4.61 2.56 -4.06
CA PRO A 54 3.78 1.41 -3.68
C PRO A 54 4.56 0.11 -3.60
N ILE A 55 5.52 -0.09 -4.48
CA ILE A 55 6.35 -1.30 -4.44
C ILE A 55 7.16 -1.35 -3.13
N GLN A 56 7.70 -0.22 -2.68
CA GLN A 56 8.46 -0.19 -1.44
C GLN A 56 7.57 -0.52 -0.24
N VAL A 57 6.36 0.04 -0.21
CA VAL A 57 5.41 -0.26 0.85
C VAL A 57 5.06 -1.75 0.86
N ALA A 58 4.74 -2.29 -0.31
CA ALA A 58 4.40 -3.71 -0.42
C ALA A 58 5.56 -4.60 -0.03
N GLY A 59 6.79 -4.18 -0.34
CA GLY A 59 7.98 -4.92 0.05
C GLY A 59 8.13 -5.05 1.56
N ILE A 60 7.89 -3.95 2.26
CA ILE A 60 7.92 -3.96 3.72
C ILE A 60 6.86 -4.91 4.27
N LEU A 61 5.66 -4.85 3.71
CA LEU A 61 4.57 -5.72 4.13
C LEU A 61 4.88 -7.20 3.87
N ALA A 62 5.53 -7.49 2.75
CA ALA A 62 5.91 -8.85 2.42
C ALA A 62 7.01 -9.37 3.35
N GLU A 63 7.92 -8.50 3.78
CA GLU A 63 8.93 -8.90 4.77
C GLU A 63 8.28 -9.30 6.09
N LEU A 64 7.17 -8.66 6.43
CA LEU A 64 6.41 -8.99 7.63
C LEU A 64 5.49 -10.20 7.42
N LYS A 65 5.51 -10.77 6.23
CA LYS A 65 4.73 -11.95 5.87
C LYS A 65 3.22 -11.76 6.08
N LEU A 66 2.74 -10.60 5.66
CA LEU A 66 1.34 -10.26 5.80
C LEU A 66 0.51 -10.92 4.68
N ASP A 67 -0.80 -10.91 4.87
CA ASP A 67 -1.71 -11.61 3.97
C ASP A 67 -1.80 -10.95 2.58
N PRO A 68 -2.29 -11.68 1.58
CA PRO A 68 -2.38 -11.15 0.22
C PRO A 68 -3.20 -9.87 0.10
N ASP A 69 -4.31 -9.77 0.84
CA ASP A 69 -5.15 -8.59 0.77
C ASP A 69 -4.42 -7.35 1.25
N THR A 70 -3.63 -7.49 2.31
CA THR A 70 -2.85 -6.38 2.86
C THR A 70 -1.76 -5.95 1.89
N ILE A 71 -1.08 -6.90 1.28
CA ILE A 71 -0.03 -6.59 0.32
C ILE A 71 -0.62 -5.93 -0.93
N ALA A 72 -1.76 -6.45 -1.42
CA ALA A 72 -2.44 -5.81 -2.54
C ALA A 72 -2.82 -4.38 -2.19
N THR A 73 -3.27 -4.14 -0.96
CA THR A 73 -3.58 -2.79 -0.51
C THR A 73 -2.34 -1.89 -0.58
N GLY A 74 -1.18 -2.42 -0.24
CA GLY A 74 0.07 -1.67 -0.35
C GLY A 74 0.32 -1.18 -1.77
N PHE A 75 0.05 -2.02 -2.77
CA PHE A 75 0.19 -1.62 -4.17
C PHE A 75 -0.88 -0.64 -4.61
N LEU A 76 -2.09 -0.75 -4.06
CA LEU A 76 -3.25 -0.03 -4.58
C LEU A 76 -3.63 1.24 -3.82
N HIS A 77 -3.01 1.48 -2.67
CA HIS A 77 -3.47 2.55 -1.79
C HIS A 77 -3.41 3.94 -2.44
N ASP A 78 -2.43 4.20 -3.31
CA ASP A 78 -2.32 5.49 -3.97
C ASP A 78 -3.13 5.56 -5.27
N VAL A 79 -3.61 4.43 -5.76
CA VAL A 79 -4.32 4.41 -7.05
C VAL A 79 -5.58 5.27 -6.99
N VAL A 80 -6.36 5.12 -5.93
CA VAL A 80 -7.62 5.86 -5.80
C VAL A 80 -7.37 7.35 -5.63
N GLU A 81 -6.33 7.74 -4.90
CA GLU A 81 -6.06 9.14 -4.65
C GLU A 81 -5.41 9.84 -5.84
N ASP A 82 -4.54 9.14 -6.55
CA ASP A 82 -3.67 9.76 -7.55
C ASP A 82 -4.06 9.48 -8.99
N THR A 83 -5.04 8.62 -9.21
CA THR A 83 -5.50 8.30 -10.55
C THR A 83 -7.02 8.42 -10.63
N GLY A 84 -7.59 8.12 -11.77
CA GLY A 84 -9.03 8.21 -11.96
C GLY A 84 -9.84 7.02 -11.47
N PHE A 85 -9.18 6.02 -10.90
CA PHE A 85 -9.89 4.84 -10.41
C PHE A 85 -10.55 5.11 -9.06
N SER A 86 -11.73 4.52 -8.87
CA SER A 86 -12.50 4.69 -7.63
C SER A 86 -12.40 3.44 -6.76
N ILE A 87 -12.92 3.57 -5.53
CA ILE A 87 -13.03 2.41 -4.63
C ILE A 87 -13.89 1.32 -5.26
N ASP A 88 -14.94 1.72 -6.00
CA ASP A 88 -15.79 0.72 -6.67
C ASP A 88 -15.00 -0.07 -7.71
N ASP A 89 -14.08 0.58 -8.40
CA ASP A 89 -13.21 -0.12 -9.34
C ASP A 89 -12.33 -1.14 -8.62
N ILE A 90 -11.81 -0.77 -7.48
CA ILE A 90 -10.99 -1.67 -6.67
C ILE A 90 -11.81 -2.86 -6.20
N GLU A 91 -13.03 -2.60 -5.74
CA GLU A 91 -13.90 -3.68 -5.28
C GLU A 91 -14.22 -4.65 -6.42
N TYR A 92 -14.48 -4.12 -7.59
CA TYR A 92 -14.80 -4.94 -8.76
C TYR A 92 -13.62 -5.85 -9.13
N GLU A 93 -12.42 -5.33 -9.09
CA GLU A 93 -11.24 -6.06 -9.51
C GLU A 93 -10.64 -6.96 -8.42
N PHE A 94 -10.72 -6.56 -7.16
CA PHE A 94 -9.99 -7.22 -6.08
C PHE A 94 -10.87 -7.71 -4.93
N GLY A 95 -12.14 -7.33 -4.91
CA GLY A 95 -13.07 -7.77 -3.88
C GLY A 95 -13.24 -6.77 -2.76
N LYS A 96 -14.23 -7.06 -1.91
CA LYS A 96 -14.65 -6.16 -0.86
C LYS A 96 -13.58 -5.92 0.20
N ASP A 97 -12.81 -6.97 0.51
CA ASP A 97 -11.82 -6.86 1.59
C ASP A 97 -10.71 -5.89 1.21
N VAL A 98 -10.20 -5.99 -0.01
CA VAL A 98 -9.17 -5.07 -0.48
C VAL A 98 -9.74 -3.65 -0.59
N ALA A 99 -10.95 -3.53 -1.13
CA ALA A 99 -11.60 -2.22 -1.25
C ALA A 99 -11.76 -1.56 0.12
N PHE A 100 -12.17 -2.33 1.12
CA PHE A 100 -12.32 -1.83 2.47
C PHE A 100 -10.99 -1.33 3.04
N LEU A 101 -9.93 -2.10 2.84
CA LEU A 101 -8.61 -1.70 3.34
C LEU A 101 -8.09 -0.47 2.61
N VAL A 102 -8.25 -0.41 1.30
CA VAL A 102 -7.81 0.74 0.52
C VAL A 102 -8.58 1.99 0.95
N GLU A 103 -9.89 1.86 1.12
CA GLU A 103 -10.71 2.99 1.57
C GLU A 103 -10.27 3.48 2.94
N GLY A 104 -10.01 2.55 3.85
CA GLY A 104 -9.55 2.91 5.20
C GLY A 104 -8.25 3.67 5.17
N VAL A 105 -7.29 3.20 4.39
CA VAL A 105 -5.99 3.87 4.27
C VAL A 105 -6.17 5.26 3.62
N THR A 106 -7.01 5.34 2.60
CA THR A 106 -7.28 6.61 1.93
C THR A 106 -7.89 7.63 2.89
N LYS A 107 -8.85 7.19 3.70
CA LYS A 107 -9.49 8.08 4.69
C LYS A 107 -8.48 8.55 5.73
N LEU A 108 -7.62 7.67 6.19
CA LEU A 108 -6.59 8.06 7.14
C LEU A 108 -5.64 9.09 6.51
N GLY A 109 -5.31 8.91 5.24
CA GLY A 109 -4.46 9.85 4.53
C GLY A 109 -5.08 11.22 4.36
N LYS A 110 -6.40 11.30 4.40
CA LYS A 110 -7.12 12.57 4.25
C LYS A 110 -7.26 13.35 5.55
N ILE A 111 -6.95 12.72 6.68
CA ILE A 111 -6.98 13.43 7.95
C ILE A 111 -5.82 14.40 7.97
N LYS A 112 -6.14 15.68 7.96
CA LYS A 112 -5.14 16.73 7.94
C LYS A 112 -5.03 17.36 9.32
N TYR A 113 -3.82 17.53 9.80
CA TYR A 113 -3.60 18.22 11.08
C TYR A 113 -3.64 19.72 10.83
N LYS A 114 -4.44 20.42 11.63
CA LYS A 114 -4.62 21.86 11.46
C LYS A 114 -3.42 22.64 11.96
N SER A 115 -2.69 22.08 12.92
CA SER A 115 -1.55 22.74 13.49
C SER A 115 -0.53 21.69 13.93
N HIS A 116 0.69 22.16 14.15
CA HIS A 116 1.76 21.29 14.63
C HIS A 116 1.43 20.73 16.00
N ALA A 117 0.82 21.54 16.88
CA ALA A 117 0.43 21.06 18.20
C ALA A 117 -0.62 19.96 18.13
N GLU A 118 -1.59 20.10 17.24
CA GLU A 118 -2.61 19.07 17.04
C GLU A 118 -1.98 17.78 16.55
N GLN A 119 -1.05 17.88 15.62
CA GLN A 119 -0.35 16.71 15.11
C GLN A 119 0.44 16.00 16.22
N GLN A 120 1.11 16.78 17.06
CA GLN A 120 1.86 16.21 18.17
C GLN A 120 0.96 15.52 19.18
N ALA A 121 -0.20 16.10 19.45
CA ALA A 121 -1.16 15.51 20.38
C ALA A 121 -1.66 14.17 19.86
N VAL A 122 -1.95 14.08 18.57
CA VAL A 122 -2.39 12.83 17.96
C VAL A 122 -1.28 11.78 18.03
N SER A 123 -0.05 12.17 17.73
CA SER A 123 1.09 11.26 17.79
C SER A 123 1.31 10.73 19.19
N TYR A 124 1.17 11.59 20.19
CA TYR A 124 1.34 11.20 21.56
C TYR A 124 0.27 10.19 21.98
N THR A 125 -0.97 10.45 21.64
CA THR A 125 -2.07 9.55 21.91
C THR A 125 -1.82 8.18 21.26
N HIS A 126 -1.31 8.20 20.06
CA HIS A 126 -1.00 6.99 19.31
C HIS A 126 0.01 6.13 20.06
N LEU A 127 1.02 6.76 20.64
CA LEU A 127 2.04 6.03 21.41
C LEU A 127 1.47 5.36 22.65
N THR A 128 0.40 5.90 23.22
CA THR A 128 -0.22 5.31 24.41
C THR A 128 -1.24 4.23 24.08
N LEU A 129 -1.52 4.01 22.81
CA LEU A 129 -2.49 3.01 22.35
C LEU A 129 -1.82 2.04 21.38
N PRO A 130 -0.98 1.14 21.88
CA PRO A 130 -0.14 0.31 21.02
C PRO A 130 -0.91 -0.57 20.05
N THR A 131 -2.11 -1.01 20.40
CA THR A 131 -2.90 -1.83 19.49
C THR A 131 -3.30 -1.08 18.23
N ILE A 132 -3.48 0.22 18.36
CA ILE A 132 -3.80 1.06 17.23
C ILE A 132 -2.56 1.33 16.41
N CYS A 133 -1.46 1.52 17.08
CA CYS A 133 -0.20 1.82 16.42
C CYS A 133 0.34 0.67 15.59
N SER A 134 -0.09 -0.54 15.87
CA SER A 134 0.42 -1.71 15.17
C SER A 134 -0.12 -1.82 13.74
N VAL A 135 -1.03 -0.99 13.37
CA VAL A 135 -1.60 -1.01 12.04
C VAL A 135 -0.76 -0.24 11.02
#